data_33fb4abbdb79c0136061d6f9875e196b
#
_entry.id   33fb4abbdb79c0136061d6f9875e196b
#
_cell.length_a   1.000
_cell.length_b   1.000
_cell.length_c   1.000
_cell.angle_alpha   90.00
_cell.angle_beta   90.00
_cell.angle_gamma   90.00
#
_symmetry.space_group_name_H-M   'P 1'
#
loop_
_entity.id
_entity.type
_entity.pdbx_description
1 polymer ?
#
loop_
_entity_poly.entity_id
_entity_poly.type
_entity_poly.pdbx_seq_one_letter_code
_entity_poly.pdbx_strand_id
1 'polypeptide(L)'
;MRINLVIIVNLDIVYYIKPIMKNAIFKLLEYLYYLSLVILFILYLFPGSLIGYFLYGNLAQQPNLIPNPIGISVNHLISFICLSSLAFIVRMKERKIINSFKFLFFSSILLEIFHYFIPNRAFEYYDLFANFIGVIFAYLFIQFIIRIKIK
;
A
#
# COMPACT_ATOMS: atom_id res chain seq x y z
N MET A 1 -40.52 -12.14 31.52
CA MET A 1 -40.82 -11.32 30.33
C MET A 1 -39.82 -10.18 30.05
N ARG A 2 -38.90 -9.78 30.95
CA ARG A 2 -37.92 -8.71 30.73
C ARG A 2 -36.62 -9.14 29.98
N ILE A 3 -36.29 -10.43 29.98
CA ILE A 3 -35.03 -10.93 29.40
C ILE A 3 -35.07 -10.90 27.85
N ASN A 4 -36.22 -11.13 27.22
CA ASN A 4 -36.35 -11.13 25.78
C ASN A 4 -36.24 -9.75 25.15
N LEU A 5 -36.60 -8.66 25.85
CA LEU A 5 -36.55 -7.31 25.33
C LEU A 5 -35.09 -6.80 25.18
N VAL A 6 -34.24 -7.13 26.17
CA VAL A 6 -32.80 -6.72 26.16
C VAL A 6 -32.03 -7.42 25.06
N ILE A 7 -32.36 -8.69 24.76
CA ILE A 7 -31.68 -9.45 23.69
C ILE A 7 -32.12 -8.93 22.31
N ILE A 8 -33.41 -8.60 22.13
CA ILE A 8 -33.93 -8.06 20.87
C ILE A 8 -33.32 -6.66 20.58
N VAL A 9 -33.26 -5.78 21.56
CA VAL A 9 -32.66 -4.44 21.44
C VAL A 9 -31.16 -4.56 21.08
N ASN A 10 -30.42 -5.49 21.67
CA ASN A 10 -29.02 -5.71 21.34
C ASN A 10 -28.80 -6.24 19.91
N LEU A 11 -29.69 -7.13 19.42
CA LEU A 11 -29.60 -7.64 18.06
C LEU A 11 -29.90 -6.56 17.02
N ASP A 12 -30.89 -5.70 17.27
CA ASP A 12 -31.20 -4.58 16.38
C ASP A 12 -30.06 -3.56 16.33
N ILE A 13 -29.48 -3.21 17.47
CA ILE A 13 -28.32 -2.31 17.54
C ILE A 13 -27.14 -2.89 16.76
N VAL A 14 -26.82 -4.16 16.92
CA VAL A 14 -25.73 -4.83 16.20
C VAL A 14 -26.01 -4.86 14.68
N TYR A 15 -27.25 -5.08 14.27
CA TYR A 15 -27.65 -5.07 12.86
C TYR A 15 -27.44 -3.71 12.20
N TYR A 16 -27.77 -2.60 12.88
CA TYR A 16 -27.55 -1.23 12.38
C TYR A 16 -26.10 -0.78 12.46
N ILE A 17 -25.35 -1.13 13.50
CA ILE A 17 -23.96 -0.69 13.70
C ILE A 17 -22.99 -1.40 12.75
N LYS A 18 -23.22 -2.69 12.45
CA LYS A 18 -22.33 -3.49 11.59
C LYS A 18 -22.07 -2.89 10.20
N PRO A 19 -23.07 -2.43 9.42
CA PRO A 19 -22.82 -1.77 8.14
C PRO A 19 -22.16 -0.40 8.28
N ILE A 20 -22.45 0.35 9.34
CA ILE A 20 -21.83 1.65 9.61
C ILE A 20 -20.35 1.48 9.91
N MET A 21 -19.98 0.56 10.80
CA MET A 21 -18.58 0.22 11.11
C MET A 21 -17.84 -0.27 9.87
N LYS A 22 -18.45 -1.12 9.05
CA LYS A 22 -17.85 -1.59 7.81
C LYS A 22 -17.55 -0.43 6.86
N ASN A 23 -18.46 0.53 6.74
CA ASN A 23 -18.26 1.73 5.92
C ASN A 23 -17.17 2.64 6.47
N ALA A 24 -17.08 2.83 7.78
CA ALA A 24 -16.05 3.63 8.43
C ALA A 24 -14.65 3.01 8.23
N ILE A 25 -14.52 1.70 8.38
CA ILE A 25 -13.27 0.97 8.16
C ILE A 25 -12.82 1.13 6.69
N PHE A 26 -13.71 0.98 5.72
CA PHE A 26 -13.35 1.15 4.32
C PHE A 26 -12.90 2.58 3.99
N LYS A 27 -13.57 3.60 4.55
CA LYS A 27 -13.13 5.00 4.41
C LYS A 27 -11.74 5.21 5.03
N LEU A 28 -11.49 4.66 6.21
CA LEU A 28 -10.18 4.75 6.85
C LEU A 28 -9.09 4.11 5.97
N LEU A 29 -9.34 2.91 5.42
CA LEU A 29 -8.41 2.24 4.50
C LEU A 29 -8.18 3.06 3.22
N GLU A 30 -9.21 3.71 2.70
CA GLU A 30 -9.10 4.60 1.54
C GLU A 30 -8.21 5.82 1.85
N TYR A 31 -8.41 6.48 3.00
CA TYR A 31 -7.52 7.58 3.43
C TYR A 31 -6.08 7.11 3.65
N LEU A 32 -5.89 5.96 4.29
CA LEU A 32 -4.56 5.38 4.47
C LEU A 32 -3.88 5.06 3.14
N TYR A 33 -4.63 4.55 2.16
CA TYR A 33 -4.11 4.31 0.82
C TYR A 33 -3.64 5.61 0.15
N TYR A 34 -4.48 6.65 0.13
CA TYR A 34 -4.10 7.93 -0.50
C TYR A 34 -2.93 8.59 0.22
N LEU A 35 -2.92 8.56 1.55
CA LEU A 35 -1.80 9.08 2.34
C LEU A 35 -0.50 8.31 2.03
N SER A 36 -0.56 6.98 2.01
CA SER A 36 0.60 6.13 1.68
C SER A 36 1.09 6.37 0.24
N LEU A 37 0.17 6.57 -0.70
CA LEU A 37 0.51 6.90 -2.08
C LEU A 37 1.25 8.24 -2.17
N VAL A 38 0.74 9.27 -1.52
CA VAL A 38 1.38 10.60 -1.48
C VAL A 38 2.77 10.54 -0.84
N ILE A 39 2.88 9.85 0.30
CA ILE A 39 4.17 9.67 1.00
C ILE A 39 5.15 8.94 0.08
N LEU A 40 4.73 7.87 -0.58
CA LEU A 40 5.58 7.11 -1.49
C LEU A 40 6.08 8.00 -2.65
N PHE A 41 5.20 8.78 -3.28
CA PHE A 41 5.61 9.72 -4.34
C PHE A 41 6.60 10.75 -3.84
N ILE A 42 6.39 11.33 -2.65
CA ILE A 42 7.34 12.26 -2.04
C ILE A 42 8.69 11.58 -1.82
N LEU A 43 8.72 10.39 -1.23
CA LEU A 43 9.95 9.65 -0.94
C LEU A 43 10.72 9.28 -2.21
N TYR A 44 10.02 8.94 -3.30
CA TYR A 44 10.65 8.57 -4.58
C TYR A 44 11.14 9.76 -5.39
N LEU A 45 10.37 10.85 -5.41
CA LEU A 45 10.67 12.02 -6.25
C LEU A 45 11.53 13.07 -5.54
N PHE A 46 11.77 12.93 -4.24
CA PHE A 46 12.60 13.86 -3.50
C PHE A 46 14.09 13.71 -3.88
N PRO A 47 14.82 14.81 -4.07
CA PRO A 47 16.25 14.78 -4.36
C PRO A 47 17.07 14.21 -3.20
N GLY A 48 17.57 12.99 -3.37
CA GLY A 48 18.25 12.23 -2.32
C GLY A 48 17.29 11.47 -1.40
N SER A 49 17.75 11.07 -0.22
CA SER A 49 17.01 10.27 0.74
C SER A 49 16.48 11.11 1.90
N LEU A 50 15.18 11.39 1.92
CA LEU A 50 14.54 12.04 3.08
C LEU A 50 14.73 11.23 4.36
N ILE A 51 14.56 9.91 4.29
CA ILE A 51 14.74 9.03 5.44
C ILE A 51 16.21 9.06 5.90
N GLY A 52 17.16 9.04 4.95
CA GLY A 52 18.59 9.20 5.26
C GLY A 52 18.92 10.53 5.92
N TYR A 53 18.28 11.60 5.48
CA TYR A 53 18.43 12.91 6.11
C TYR A 53 17.94 12.91 7.57
N PHE A 54 16.76 12.37 7.83
CA PHE A 54 16.21 12.30 9.19
C PHE A 54 17.01 11.38 10.13
N LEU A 55 17.57 10.28 9.60
CA LEU A 55 18.32 9.32 10.43
C LEU A 55 19.80 9.69 10.60
N TYR A 56 20.42 10.28 9.57
CA TYR A 56 21.87 10.45 9.51
C TYR A 56 22.31 11.88 9.21
N GLY A 57 21.38 12.82 9.00
CA GLY A 57 21.69 14.20 8.58
C GLY A 57 22.24 14.30 7.15
N ASN A 58 22.14 13.25 6.34
CA ASN A 58 22.77 13.18 5.02
C ASN A 58 21.77 12.70 3.95
N LEU A 59 21.51 13.56 2.96
CA LEU A 59 20.61 13.27 1.85
C LEU A 59 21.16 12.22 0.86
N ALA A 60 22.48 12.08 0.78
CA ALA A 60 23.09 11.10 -0.12
C ALA A 60 23.10 9.67 0.45
N GLN A 61 22.83 9.52 1.74
CA GLN A 61 22.84 8.23 2.41
C GLN A 61 21.48 7.60 2.41
N GLN A 62 21.32 6.47 1.70
CA GLN A 62 20.11 5.68 1.75
C GLN A 62 20.15 4.72 2.94
N PRO A 63 19.12 4.70 3.83
CA PRO A 63 19.10 3.78 4.94
C PRO A 63 18.77 2.36 4.49
N ASN A 64 19.62 1.41 4.85
CA ASN A 64 19.31 -0.01 4.76
C ASN A 64 18.49 -0.43 5.98
N LEU A 65 17.18 -0.17 5.94
CA LEU A 65 16.26 -0.53 7.02
C LEU A 65 16.13 -2.05 7.19
N ILE A 66 16.22 -2.78 6.08
CA ILE A 66 16.20 -4.24 6.06
C ILE A 66 17.40 -4.70 5.25
N PRO A 67 18.28 -5.57 5.79
CA PRO A 67 19.43 -6.09 5.05
C PRO A 67 18.99 -6.76 3.74
N ASN A 68 19.75 -6.52 2.67
CA ASN A 68 19.49 -7.08 1.35
C ASN A 68 20.30 -8.39 1.16
N PRO A 69 19.78 -9.57 1.55
CA PRO A 69 20.56 -10.81 1.50
C PRO A 69 20.82 -11.31 0.08
N ILE A 70 20.04 -10.84 -0.91
CA ILE A 70 20.05 -11.36 -2.30
C ILE A 70 20.25 -10.21 -3.32
N GLY A 71 20.62 -9.00 -2.88
CA GLY A 71 20.75 -7.83 -3.76
C GLY A 71 19.40 -7.24 -4.24
N ILE A 72 18.27 -7.81 -3.82
CA ILE A 72 16.94 -7.25 -4.10
C ILE A 72 16.65 -6.18 -3.05
N SER A 73 16.19 -5.01 -3.48
CA SER A 73 15.80 -3.94 -2.57
C SER A 73 14.53 -4.30 -1.78
N VAL A 74 14.72 -4.92 -0.62
CA VAL A 74 13.64 -5.42 0.23
C VAL A 74 12.71 -4.27 0.66
N ASN A 75 13.28 -3.08 0.90
CA ASN A 75 12.49 -1.90 1.27
C ASN A 75 11.50 -1.51 0.16
N HIS A 76 11.93 -1.53 -1.09
CA HIS A 76 11.10 -1.25 -2.28
C HIS A 76 10.02 -2.31 -2.45
N LEU A 77 10.38 -3.59 -2.35
CA LEU A 77 9.45 -4.71 -2.44
C LEU A 77 8.33 -4.60 -1.41
N ILE A 78 8.67 -4.42 -0.13
CA ILE A 78 7.68 -4.33 0.95
C ILE A 78 6.79 -3.10 0.78
N SER A 79 7.36 -1.95 0.42
CA SER A 79 6.60 -0.72 0.20
C SER A 79 5.53 -0.91 -0.87
N PHE A 80 5.87 -1.52 -2.00
CA PHE A 80 4.92 -1.78 -3.07
C PHE A 80 3.92 -2.91 -2.75
N ILE A 81 4.32 -3.94 -1.97
CA ILE A 81 3.37 -4.94 -1.47
C ILE A 81 2.32 -4.28 -0.58
N CYS A 82 2.75 -3.48 0.40
CA CYS A 82 1.83 -2.82 1.34
C CYS A 82 0.90 -1.85 0.63
N LEU A 83 1.44 -0.95 -0.20
CA LEU A 83 0.65 0.02 -0.96
C LEU A 83 -0.37 -0.66 -1.87
N SER A 84 0.08 -1.66 -2.64
CA SER A 84 -0.78 -2.37 -3.59
C SER A 84 -1.84 -3.20 -2.89
N SER A 85 -1.53 -3.80 -1.75
CA SER A 85 -2.52 -4.53 -0.94
C SER A 85 -3.62 -3.60 -0.45
N LEU A 86 -3.28 -2.42 0.08
CA LEU A 86 -4.26 -1.40 0.46
C LEU A 86 -5.12 -0.96 -0.73
N ALA A 87 -4.49 -0.67 -1.88
CA ALA A 87 -5.19 -0.27 -3.09
C ALA A 87 -6.21 -1.32 -3.54
N PHE A 88 -5.84 -2.60 -3.57
CA PHE A 88 -6.74 -3.66 -4.03
C PHE A 88 -7.86 -3.95 -3.04
N ILE A 89 -7.63 -3.81 -1.73
CA ILE A 89 -8.69 -3.88 -0.72
C ILE A 89 -9.70 -2.74 -0.92
N VAL A 90 -9.22 -1.51 -1.08
CA VAL A 90 -10.09 -0.34 -1.35
C VAL A 90 -10.85 -0.53 -2.66
N ARG A 91 -10.20 -1.06 -3.71
CA ARG A 91 -10.83 -1.34 -5.01
C ARG A 91 -11.98 -2.34 -4.94
N MET A 92 -12.00 -3.22 -3.98
CA MET A 92 -13.14 -4.15 -3.80
C MET A 92 -14.45 -3.41 -3.58
N LYS A 93 -14.42 -2.20 -3.02
CA LYS A 93 -15.58 -1.34 -2.81
C LYS A 93 -15.69 -0.23 -3.86
N GLU A 94 -14.58 0.41 -4.19
CA GLU A 94 -14.54 1.55 -5.13
C GLU A 94 -13.52 1.30 -6.23
N ARG A 95 -14.00 1.18 -7.46
CA ARG A 95 -13.17 0.88 -8.65
C ARG A 95 -12.70 2.17 -9.33
N LYS A 96 -11.72 2.85 -8.75
CA LYS A 96 -11.06 4.01 -9.36
C LYS A 96 -9.83 3.57 -10.17
N ILE A 97 -9.42 4.39 -11.15
CA ILE A 97 -8.22 4.13 -11.96
C ILE A 97 -6.97 4.09 -11.06
N ILE A 98 -6.86 5.04 -10.13
CA ILE A 98 -5.72 5.21 -9.23
C ILE A 98 -5.46 3.99 -8.32
N ASN A 99 -6.47 3.17 -8.02
CA ASN A 99 -6.32 1.93 -7.27
C ASN A 99 -6.37 0.67 -8.16
N SER A 100 -6.11 0.82 -9.46
CA SER A 100 -6.08 -0.29 -10.40
C SER A 100 -4.70 -0.93 -10.47
N PHE A 101 -4.65 -2.22 -10.83
CA PHE A 101 -3.39 -2.91 -11.11
C PHE A 101 -2.55 -2.16 -12.15
N LYS A 102 -3.17 -1.72 -13.25
CA LYS A 102 -2.47 -0.99 -14.31
C LYS A 102 -1.79 0.27 -13.78
N PHE A 103 -2.52 1.10 -13.04
CA PHE A 103 -1.96 2.32 -12.47
C PHE A 103 -0.76 2.03 -11.57
N LEU A 104 -0.90 1.11 -10.62
CA LEU A 104 0.17 0.77 -9.67
C LEU A 104 1.38 0.17 -10.39
N PHE A 105 1.14 -0.73 -11.35
CA PHE A 105 2.20 -1.35 -12.13
C PHE A 105 3.00 -0.34 -12.94
N PHE A 106 2.33 0.53 -13.69
CA PHE A 106 3.02 1.57 -14.46
C PHE A 106 3.69 2.61 -13.56
N SER A 107 3.05 3.00 -12.46
CA SER A 107 3.65 3.94 -11.49
C SER A 107 4.92 3.35 -10.86
N SER A 108 4.94 2.05 -10.54
CA SER A 108 6.11 1.38 -9.97
C SER A 108 7.33 1.42 -10.90
N ILE A 109 7.10 1.32 -12.20
CA ILE A 109 8.15 1.41 -13.22
C ILE A 109 8.59 2.88 -13.41
N LEU A 110 7.61 3.79 -13.59
CA LEU A 110 7.89 5.21 -13.85
C LEU A 110 8.65 5.88 -12.72
N LEU A 111 8.30 5.59 -11.47
CA LEU A 111 8.97 6.16 -10.31
C LEU A 111 10.47 5.79 -10.30
N GLU A 112 10.81 4.56 -10.67
CA GLU A 112 12.22 4.15 -10.74
C GLU A 112 12.93 4.79 -11.93
N ILE A 113 12.28 4.89 -13.09
CA ILE A 113 12.84 5.58 -14.26
C ILE A 113 13.13 7.05 -13.94
N PHE A 114 12.28 7.71 -13.16
CA PHE A 114 12.50 9.11 -12.77
C PHE A 114 13.79 9.31 -11.97
N HIS A 115 14.35 8.30 -11.32
CA HIS A 115 15.62 8.37 -10.63
C HIS A 115 16.79 8.77 -11.56
N TYR A 116 16.69 8.56 -12.87
CA TYR A 116 17.65 9.10 -13.85
C TYR A 116 17.71 10.62 -13.88
N PHE A 117 16.61 11.29 -13.54
CA PHE A 117 16.47 12.76 -13.65
C PHE A 117 16.57 13.46 -12.31
N ILE A 118 16.51 12.73 -11.20
CA ILE A 118 16.46 13.28 -9.85
C ILE A 118 17.88 13.37 -9.27
N PRO A 119 18.34 14.56 -8.83
CA PRO A 119 19.64 14.69 -8.19
C PRO A 119 19.82 13.79 -6.97
N ASN A 120 21.01 13.26 -6.78
CA ASN A 120 21.36 12.33 -5.68
C ASN A 120 20.52 11.04 -5.62
N ARG A 121 19.94 10.63 -6.76
CA ARG A 121 19.29 9.34 -6.97
C ARG A 121 20.01 8.59 -8.08
N ALA A 122 20.03 7.27 -7.96
CA ALA A 122 20.52 6.40 -9.02
C ALA A 122 19.39 5.44 -9.42
N PHE A 123 19.23 5.22 -10.72
CA PHE A 123 18.38 4.15 -11.20
C PHE A 123 19.04 2.81 -10.92
N GLU A 124 18.29 1.90 -10.30
CA GLU A 124 18.77 0.56 -9.99
C GLU A 124 17.80 -0.51 -10.54
N TYR A 125 18.31 -1.43 -11.35
CA TYR A 125 17.48 -2.51 -11.90
C TYR A 125 16.84 -3.39 -10.81
N TYR A 126 17.53 -3.60 -9.71
CA TYR A 126 16.99 -4.39 -8.59
C TYR A 126 15.81 -3.70 -7.91
N ASP A 127 15.82 -2.37 -7.82
CA ASP A 127 14.73 -1.57 -7.29
C ASP A 127 13.54 -1.61 -8.24
N LEU A 128 13.78 -1.46 -9.53
CA LEU A 128 12.75 -1.63 -10.55
C LEU A 128 12.07 -3.01 -10.45
N PHE A 129 12.84 -4.09 -10.34
CA PHE A 129 12.30 -5.44 -10.19
C PHE A 129 11.52 -5.59 -8.87
N ALA A 130 12.06 -5.09 -7.76
CA ALA A 130 11.40 -5.13 -6.46
C ALA A 130 10.05 -4.41 -6.49
N ASN A 131 10.00 -3.23 -7.10
CA ASN A 131 8.79 -2.42 -7.22
C ASN A 131 7.66 -3.17 -7.95
N PHE A 132 7.90 -3.64 -9.18
CA PHE A 132 6.83 -4.27 -9.94
C PHE A 132 6.48 -5.69 -9.43
N ILE A 133 7.45 -6.45 -8.89
CA ILE A 133 7.18 -7.75 -8.25
C ILE A 133 6.27 -7.54 -7.03
N GLY A 134 6.50 -6.48 -6.24
CA GLY A 134 5.63 -6.13 -5.12
C GLY A 134 4.18 -5.93 -5.53
N VAL A 135 3.93 -5.20 -6.63
CA VAL A 135 2.59 -5.00 -7.18
C VAL A 135 1.95 -6.32 -7.64
N ILE A 136 2.71 -7.14 -8.39
CA ILE A 136 2.22 -8.44 -8.91
C ILE A 136 1.89 -9.38 -7.75
N PHE A 137 2.78 -9.49 -6.77
CA PHE A 137 2.56 -10.34 -5.61
C PHE A 137 1.29 -9.97 -4.85
N ALA A 138 1.12 -8.68 -4.54
CA ALA A 138 -0.09 -8.19 -3.87
C ALA A 138 -1.36 -8.48 -4.68
N TYR A 139 -1.31 -8.30 -6.00
CA TYR A 139 -2.45 -8.60 -6.87
C TYR A 139 -2.82 -10.08 -6.84
N LEU A 140 -1.85 -10.97 -7.03
CA LEU A 140 -2.09 -12.41 -7.03
C LEU A 140 -2.59 -12.90 -5.68
N PHE A 141 -2.00 -12.39 -4.59
CA PHE A 141 -2.42 -12.73 -3.22
C PHE A 141 -3.87 -12.33 -2.93
N ILE A 142 -4.26 -11.11 -3.27
CA ILE A 142 -5.65 -10.67 -3.08
C ILE A 142 -6.62 -11.45 -3.97
N GLN A 143 -6.26 -11.75 -5.23
CA GLN A 143 -7.08 -12.58 -6.11
C GLN A 143 -7.26 -14.00 -5.55
N PHE A 144 -6.22 -14.58 -4.98
CA PHE A 144 -6.27 -15.88 -4.33
C PHE A 144 -7.24 -15.88 -3.15
N ILE A 145 -7.15 -14.89 -2.26
CA ILE A 145 -8.08 -14.75 -1.11
C ILE A 145 -9.53 -14.63 -1.58
N ILE A 146 -9.80 -13.82 -2.61
CA ILE A 146 -11.14 -13.64 -3.15
C ILE A 146 -11.69 -14.96 -3.67
N ARG A 147 -10.90 -15.75 -4.41
CA ARG A 147 -11.32 -17.04 -4.96
C ARG A 147 -11.66 -18.08 -3.89
N ILE A 148 -10.93 -18.08 -2.78
CA ILE A 148 -11.22 -18.99 -1.64
C ILE A 148 -12.54 -18.62 -0.97
N LYS A 149 -12.88 -17.33 -0.84
CA LYS A 149 -14.10 -16.87 -0.18
C LYS A 149 -15.38 -17.05 -1.01
N ILE A 150 -15.25 -17.29 -2.32
CA ILE A 150 -16.40 -17.47 -3.23
C ILE A 150 -16.76 -18.96 -3.39
N LYS A 151 -15.92 -19.88 -2.92
CA LYS A 151 -16.24 -21.30 -2.78
C LYS A 151 -16.89 -21.58 -1.42
#